data_af69aaaa869b7db6290e471c9b34e0e9
#
_entry.id   af69aaaa869b7db6290e471c9b34e0e9
#
_cell.length_a   1.000
_cell.length_b   1.000
_cell.length_c   1.000
_cell.angle_alpha   90.00
_cell.angle_beta   90.00
_cell.angle_gamma   90.00
#
_symmetry.space_group_name_H-M   'P 1'
#
loop_
_entity.id
_entity.type
_entity.pdbx_description
1 polymer ?
#
loop_
_entity_poly.entity_id
_entity_poly.type
_entity_poly.pdbx_seq_one_letter_code
_entity_poly.pdbx_strand_id
1 'polypeptide(L)'
;MENVLKFLAVSPESGEWTKPSPLGGAVNQLTQASARAGTETLTISPFYPRLLGDHSDYHPVFKGIEKLRNMPFEVWVGKNPLYAYIRFDSYFDRPAIYGENRIPYSDNHLRFSYLASAALAYADAIRFNPTVLCGHDWGGALIAPIAQTVYPEAFGNTPFFFTVHNITYDFHVTESEIERIGLPRKDFNMDGYEFWGKVSLLKAGVFYAKKVLLPSPGYCDGILNDHLGGGLSGFLIRNREKLKGIQFGLNYPFWDFNAKAAQPIEIAKKAARSTLESILGKQFNYRLVMFCNLGPESGRTSETLATLLGDINKLNVFIVVGAVKNSQEWNYYSSVASQEHSHMAVMEMNQADNLNVRTALAGSDLLFAANPTEPSASMILKSLACGTIPLTGRDVGCANLLTNYVGDFSTANAMLVDDSAAPDQMIRKFKNAVQLYTSNPESWNYLVRNAYQFRYEWDRTISQYIITFGENA
;
A
#
# COMPACT_ATOMS: atom_id res chain seq x y z
N MET A 1 5.50 7.59 -35.87
CA MET A 1 5.96 7.94 -34.53
C MET A 1 5.02 7.21 -33.56
N GLU A 2 5.52 6.22 -32.84
CA GLU A 2 4.71 5.62 -31.75
C GLU A 2 4.30 6.73 -30.80
N ASN A 3 3.00 6.85 -30.52
CA ASN A 3 2.51 7.82 -29.55
C ASN A 3 3.06 7.44 -28.17
N VAL A 4 4.06 8.18 -27.70
CA VAL A 4 4.60 7.99 -26.35
C VAL A 4 3.46 8.21 -25.35
N LEU A 5 3.23 7.24 -24.50
CA LEU A 5 2.23 7.34 -23.45
C LEU A 5 2.65 8.44 -22.47
N LYS A 6 1.78 9.43 -22.28
CA LYS A 6 1.98 10.56 -21.36
C LYS A 6 0.93 10.51 -20.27
N PHE A 7 1.31 10.41 -19.02
CA PHE A 7 0.32 10.46 -17.96
C PHE A 7 0.63 11.49 -16.89
N LEU A 8 -0.42 12.20 -16.50
CA LEU A 8 -0.45 13.12 -15.40
C LEU A 8 -1.03 12.41 -14.18
N ALA A 9 -0.21 12.19 -13.17
CA ALA A 9 -0.62 11.60 -11.90
C ALA A 9 -0.85 12.69 -10.84
N VAL A 10 -1.97 12.66 -10.15
CA VAL A 10 -2.28 13.55 -9.02
C VAL A 10 -2.54 12.73 -7.78
N SER A 11 -1.78 13.02 -6.73
CA SER A 11 -1.85 12.30 -5.47
C SER A 11 -1.67 13.25 -4.29
N PRO A 12 -2.37 13.04 -3.17
CA PRO A 12 -2.12 13.79 -1.93
C PRO A 12 -0.73 13.55 -1.35
N GLU A 13 -0.09 12.45 -1.74
CA GLU A 13 1.25 12.07 -1.30
C GLU A 13 2.06 11.53 -2.46
N SER A 14 3.31 11.92 -2.56
CA SER A 14 4.25 11.36 -3.53
C SER A 14 5.68 11.61 -3.13
N GLY A 15 6.60 10.79 -3.67
CA GLY A 15 8.00 11.11 -3.73
C GLY A 15 8.78 10.99 -2.45
N GLU A 16 9.83 11.78 -2.40
CA GLU A 16 10.99 11.60 -1.52
C GLU A 16 10.75 12.16 -0.13
N TRP A 17 9.67 12.88 0.10
CA TRP A 17 9.51 13.75 1.26
C TRP A 17 8.28 13.55 2.14
N THR A 18 7.24 12.92 1.68
CA THR A 18 6.30 12.40 2.66
C THR A 18 7.00 11.26 3.39
N LYS A 19 7.09 11.33 4.72
CA LYS A 19 7.51 10.17 5.52
C LYS A 19 6.87 8.95 4.89
N PRO A 20 7.60 7.85 4.68
CA PRO A 20 7.15 6.75 3.85
C PRO A 20 5.79 6.23 4.32
N SER A 21 4.74 6.79 3.74
CA SER A 21 3.38 6.26 3.85
C SER A 21 3.22 5.15 2.80
N PRO A 22 2.31 4.21 2.99
CA PRO A 22 2.00 3.22 1.96
C PRO A 22 1.61 3.86 0.62
N LEU A 23 0.79 4.91 0.65
CA LEU A 23 0.37 5.66 -0.55
C LEU A 23 1.55 6.36 -1.22
N GLY A 24 2.27 7.21 -0.50
CA GLY A 24 3.42 7.94 -1.05
C GLY A 24 4.51 7.02 -1.58
N GLY A 25 4.77 5.91 -0.88
CA GLY A 25 5.70 4.87 -1.34
C GLY A 25 5.26 4.20 -2.64
N ALA A 26 3.99 3.83 -2.77
CA ALA A 26 3.45 3.21 -3.98
C ALA A 26 3.45 4.18 -5.17
N VAL A 27 3.01 5.43 -4.96
CA VAL A 27 3.03 6.47 -6.01
C VAL A 27 4.45 6.74 -6.48
N ASN A 28 5.43 6.80 -5.56
CA ASN A 28 6.83 6.96 -5.92
C ASN A 28 7.33 5.81 -6.80
N GLN A 29 7.05 4.57 -6.42
CA GLN A 29 7.48 3.39 -7.19
C GLN A 29 6.79 3.32 -8.56
N LEU A 30 5.50 3.62 -8.65
CA LEU A 30 4.76 3.70 -9.91
C LEU A 30 5.37 4.77 -10.83
N THR A 31 5.63 5.97 -10.32
CA THR A 31 6.23 7.08 -11.09
C THR A 31 7.59 6.68 -11.66
N GLN A 32 8.47 6.12 -10.83
CA GLN A 32 9.80 5.72 -11.26
C GLN A 32 9.77 4.54 -12.25
N ALA A 33 8.92 3.54 -12.01
CA ALA A 33 8.76 2.40 -12.93
C ALA A 33 8.20 2.84 -14.28
N SER A 34 7.27 3.79 -14.29
CA SER A 34 6.73 4.39 -15.51
C SER A 34 7.81 5.05 -16.36
N ALA A 35 8.65 5.86 -15.73
CA ALA A 35 9.76 6.51 -16.42
C ALA A 35 10.77 5.48 -17.00
N ARG A 36 11.09 4.42 -16.23
CA ARG A 36 11.94 3.32 -16.74
C ARG A 36 11.31 2.59 -17.92
N ALA A 37 9.98 2.49 -17.93
CA ALA A 37 9.24 1.88 -19.04
C ALA A 37 9.11 2.79 -20.28
N GLY A 38 9.73 3.99 -20.27
CA GLY A 38 9.76 4.91 -21.41
C GLY A 38 8.50 5.77 -21.56
N THR A 39 7.68 5.89 -20.53
CA THR A 39 6.54 6.80 -20.55
C THR A 39 6.95 8.21 -20.11
N GLU A 40 6.29 9.23 -20.68
CA GLU A 40 6.42 10.60 -20.21
C GLU A 40 5.46 10.82 -19.02
N THR A 41 6.02 10.90 -17.83
CA THR A 41 5.24 10.94 -16.57
C THR A 41 5.48 12.24 -15.84
N LEU A 42 4.39 12.90 -15.42
CA LEU A 42 4.41 14.03 -14.48
C LEU A 42 3.54 13.68 -13.27
N THR A 43 4.15 13.59 -12.11
CA THR A 43 3.45 13.34 -10.85
C THR A 43 3.36 14.63 -10.04
N ILE A 44 2.14 15.04 -9.70
CA ILE A 44 1.87 16.29 -8.97
C ILE A 44 1.27 15.96 -7.61
N SER A 45 1.85 16.54 -6.56
CA SER A 45 1.35 16.48 -5.19
C SER A 45 1.49 17.82 -4.47
N PRO A 46 0.92 17.99 -3.27
CA PRO A 46 1.12 19.21 -2.52
C PRO A 46 2.58 19.37 -2.06
N PHE A 47 3.04 20.61 -1.94
CA PHE A 47 4.23 20.98 -1.21
C PHE A 47 3.87 21.12 0.27
N TYR A 48 4.48 20.32 1.15
CA TYR A 48 4.22 20.34 2.59
C TYR A 48 5.43 20.92 3.36
N PRO A 49 5.60 22.25 3.46
CA PRO A 49 6.82 22.87 4.01
C PRO A 49 7.16 22.37 5.41
N ARG A 50 6.16 22.29 6.28
CA ARG A 50 6.32 21.89 7.68
C ARG A 50 6.73 20.44 7.86
N LEU A 51 6.26 19.55 6.98
CA LEU A 51 6.61 18.12 7.03
C LEU A 51 8.00 17.85 6.47
N LEU A 52 8.43 18.66 5.51
CA LEU A 52 9.76 18.58 4.90
C LEU A 52 10.89 18.95 5.86
N GLY A 53 10.68 19.98 6.67
CA GLY A 53 11.75 20.62 7.43
C GLY A 53 12.70 21.37 6.50
N ASP A 54 13.89 20.81 6.22
CA ASP A 54 14.81 21.40 5.23
C ASP A 54 14.31 21.14 3.81
N HIS A 55 14.07 22.19 3.06
CA HIS A 55 13.62 22.16 1.66
C HIS A 55 14.51 23.00 0.74
N SER A 56 15.79 23.19 1.11
CA SER A 56 16.78 23.95 0.33
C SER A 56 17.05 23.37 -1.07
N ASP A 57 16.78 22.09 -1.28
CA ASP A 57 16.89 21.44 -2.59
C ASP A 57 15.71 21.74 -3.54
N TYR A 58 14.68 22.46 -3.06
CA TYR A 58 13.48 22.76 -3.83
C TYR A 58 13.40 24.25 -4.16
N HIS A 59 12.92 24.57 -5.36
CA HIS A 59 12.78 25.96 -5.81
C HIS A 59 11.50 26.13 -6.64
N PRO A 60 10.93 27.36 -6.64
CA PRO A 60 9.76 27.67 -7.44
C PRO A 60 10.14 27.79 -8.93
N VAL A 61 9.31 27.20 -9.80
CA VAL A 61 9.49 27.24 -11.27
C VAL A 61 8.31 27.88 -11.98
N PHE A 62 7.16 27.98 -11.33
CA PHE A 62 5.96 28.53 -11.95
C PHE A 62 5.05 29.18 -10.90
N LYS A 63 4.32 30.22 -11.32
CA LYS A 63 3.24 30.86 -10.57
C LYS A 63 2.03 30.98 -11.47
N GLY A 64 0.86 30.62 -10.97
CA GLY A 64 -0.38 30.65 -11.73
C GLY A 64 -1.60 30.91 -10.86
N ILE A 65 -2.74 30.89 -11.53
CA ILE A 65 -4.08 30.99 -10.91
C ILE A 65 -4.87 29.77 -11.37
N GLU A 66 -5.38 28.98 -10.43
CA GLU A 66 -6.28 27.86 -10.76
C GLU A 66 -7.69 28.37 -11.06
N LYS A 67 -8.40 27.71 -12.00
CA LYS A 67 -9.65 28.22 -12.56
C LYS A 67 -10.90 27.89 -11.73
N LEU A 68 -10.86 26.87 -10.84
CA LEU A 68 -12.04 26.44 -10.09
C LEU A 68 -12.52 27.50 -9.10
N ARG A 69 -11.59 28.15 -8.39
CA ARG A 69 -11.87 29.17 -7.39
C ARG A 69 -11.10 30.46 -7.60
N ASN A 70 -10.37 30.56 -8.70
CA ASN A 70 -9.55 31.71 -9.05
C ASN A 70 -8.49 32.03 -7.98
N MET A 71 -7.82 30.99 -7.45
CA MET A 71 -6.83 31.11 -6.38
C MET A 71 -5.40 30.98 -6.92
N PRO A 72 -4.43 31.74 -6.37
CA PRO A 72 -3.04 31.66 -6.79
C PRO A 72 -2.41 30.34 -6.32
N PHE A 73 -1.41 29.85 -7.08
CA PHE A 73 -0.55 28.76 -6.69
C PHE A 73 0.87 28.95 -7.19
N GLU A 74 1.81 28.31 -6.53
CA GLU A 74 3.19 28.15 -7.01
C GLU A 74 3.46 26.67 -7.29
N VAL A 75 4.32 26.42 -8.27
CA VAL A 75 4.87 25.08 -8.52
C VAL A 75 6.32 25.07 -8.11
N TRP A 76 6.66 24.13 -7.25
CA TRP A 76 8.01 23.87 -6.79
C TRP A 76 8.51 22.54 -7.34
N VAL A 77 9.80 22.46 -7.66
CA VAL A 77 10.47 21.22 -8.12
C VAL A 77 11.73 20.98 -7.32
N GLY A 78 12.10 19.72 -7.18
CA GLY A 78 13.36 19.28 -6.61
C GLY A 78 14.30 18.75 -7.71
N LYS A 79 15.26 17.90 -7.31
CA LYS A 79 16.25 17.31 -8.22
C LYS A 79 15.64 16.30 -9.21
N ASN A 80 14.52 15.70 -8.86
CA ASN A 80 13.87 14.68 -9.70
C ASN A 80 12.77 15.32 -10.57
N PRO A 81 12.98 15.39 -11.91
CA PRO A 81 12.05 16.08 -12.82
C PRO A 81 10.71 15.36 -13.01
N LEU A 82 10.53 14.15 -12.49
CA LEU A 82 9.27 13.41 -12.56
C LEU A 82 8.20 13.99 -11.63
N TYR A 83 8.58 14.89 -10.71
CA TYR A 83 7.70 15.44 -9.68
C TYR A 83 7.61 16.95 -9.76
N ALA A 84 6.39 17.45 -9.60
CA ALA A 84 6.11 18.85 -9.36
C ALA A 84 5.18 18.98 -8.15
N TYR A 85 5.33 20.06 -7.39
CA TYR A 85 4.66 20.22 -6.12
C TYR A 85 3.90 21.53 -6.07
N ILE A 86 2.60 21.46 -5.79
CA ILE A 86 1.73 22.63 -5.65
C ILE A 86 1.90 23.22 -4.26
N ARG A 87 2.41 24.43 -4.18
CA ARG A 87 2.53 25.18 -2.94
C ARG A 87 1.40 26.18 -2.79
N PHE A 88 0.72 26.09 -1.68
CA PHE A 88 -0.22 27.06 -1.14
C PHE A 88 -0.29 26.88 0.37
N ASP A 89 0.45 27.71 1.10
CA ASP A 89 0.74 27.49 2.52
C ASP A 89 -0.54 27.45 3.38
N SER A 90 -1.58 28.22 3.02
CA SER A 90 -2.88 28.19 3.72
C SER A 90 -3.53 26.79 3.72
N TYR A 91 -3.25 25.97 2.72
CA TYR A 91 -3.77 24.60 2.62
C TYR A 91 -2.76 23.53 3.04
N PHE A 92 -1.47 23.73 2.75
CA PHE A 92 -0.50 22.64 2.82
C PHE A 92 0.63 22.84 3.84
N ASP A 93 0.77 24.02 4.47
CA ASP A 93 1.71 24.21 5.59
C ASP A 93 1.05 23.84 6.93
N ARG A 94 0.85 22.54 7.13
CA ARG A 94 0.18 21.96 8.31
C ARG A 94 1.03 20.88 8.97
N PRO A 95 0.81 20.59 10.28
CA PRO A 95 1.56 19.56 11.00
C PRO A 95 1.36 18.13 10.47
N ALA A 96 0.25 17.88 9.74
CA ALA A 96 -0.08 16.58 9.17
C ALA A 96 -0.75 16.74 7.81
N ILE A 97 -0.79 15.64 7.03
CA ILE A 97 -1.38 15.66 5.67
C ILE A 97 -2.91 15.75 5.74
N TYR A 98 -3.55 14.91 6.52
CA TYR A 98 -5.01 14.73 6.50
C TYR A 98 -5.73 15.25 7.73
N GLY A 99 -5.04 15.39 8.87
CA GLY A 99 -5.66 15.75 10.15
C GLY A 99 -4.72 15.53 11.33
N GLU A 100 -5.13 15.95 12.50
CA GLU A 100 -4.37 15.83 13.74
C GLU A 100 -5.19 15.08 14.80
N ASN A 101 -4.52 14.33 15.66
CA ASN A 101 -5.15 13.56 16.74
C ASN A 101 -6.31 12.67 16.28
N ARG A 102 -6.21 12.06 15.08
CA ARG A 102 -7.24 11.25 14.41
C ARG A 102 -8.49 12.05 13.99
N ILE A 103 -8.43 13.36 14.00
CA ILE A 103 -9.51 14.24 13.51
C ILE A 103 -9.09 14.78 12.15
N PRO A 104 -9.81 14.47 11.07
CA PRO A 104 -9.53 15.02 9.75
C PRO A 104 -9.70 16.53 9.72
N TYR A 105 -8.88 17.23 8.92
CA TYR A 105 -9.16 18.64 8.64
C TYR A 105 -10.47 18.79 7.88
N SER A 106 -11.33 19.68 8.37
CA SER A 106 -12.69 19.88 7.84
C SER A 106 -12.71 20.40 6.40
N ASP A 107 -11.63 21.02 5.93
CA ASP A 107 -11.43 21.58 4.60
C ASP A 107 -10.67 20.68 3.62
N ASN A 108 -10.46 19.41 3.94
CA ASN A 108 -9.72 18.49 3.07
C ASN A 108 -10.27 18.43 1.63
N HIS A 109 -11.59 18.47 1.47
CA HIS A 109 -12.24 18.50 0.14
C HIS A 109 -11.85 19.75 -0.67
N LEU A 110 -11.70 20.91 -0.02
CA LEU A 110 -11.25 22.14 -0.67
C LEU A 110 -9.75 22.08 -1.00
N ARG A 111 -8.94 21.53 -0.11
CA ARG A 111 -7.50 21.36 -0.29
C ARG A 111 -7.18 20.49 -1.50
N PHE A 112 -7.82 19.34 -1.61
CA PHE A 112 -7.50 18.38 -2.68
C PHE A 112 -8.24 18.66 -3.99
N SER A 113 -9.39 19.32 -3.98
CA SER A 113 -9.97 19.89 -5.22
C SER A 113 -9.12 21.05 -5.77
N TYR A 114 -8.52 21.86 -4.88
CA TYR A 114 -7.55 22.86 -5.28
C TYR A 114 -6.30 22.24 -5.90
N LEU A 115 -5.76 21.18 -5.29
CA LEU A 115 -4.63 20.43 -5.86
C LEU A 115 -4.93 19.97 -7.29
N ALA A 116 -6.09 19.37 -7.50
CA ALA A 116 -6.51 18.88 -8.82
C ALA A 116 -6.63 20.02 -9.84
N SER A 117 -7.26 21.15 -9.47
CA SER A 117 -7.38 22.31 -10.34
C SER A 117 -6.03 22.97 -10.66
N ALA A 118 -5.16 23.13 -9.66
CA ALA A 118 -3.83 23.71 -9.85
C ALA A 118 -2.91 22.79 -10.68
N ALA A 119 -3.03 21.47 -10.52
CA ALA A 119 -2.28 20.49 -11.33
C ALA A 119 -2.68 20.57 -12.81
N LEU A 120 -3.97 20.68 -13.11
CA LEU A 120 -4.47 20.88 -14.48
C LEU A 120 -4.04 22.24 -15.03
N ALA A 121 -4.13 23.32 -14.23
CA ALA A 121 -3.66 24.65 -14.64
C ALA A 121 -2.17 24.64 -15.01
N TYR A 122 -1.35 23.97 -14.23
CA TYR A 122 0.09 23.85 -14.50
C TYR A 122 0.35 23.03 -15.76
N ALA A 123 -0.28 21.86 -15.89
CA ALA A 123 -0.13 21.01 -17.06
C ALA A 123 -0.52 21.74 -18.37
N ASP A 124 -1.63 22.51 -18.35
CA ASP A 124 -2.07 23.35 -19.46
C ASP A 124 -1.02 24.43 -19.80
N ALA A 125 -0.54 25.14 -18.79
CA ALA A 125 0.43 26.22 -18.96
C ALA A 125 1.78 25.76 -19.57
N ILE A 126 2.26 24.57 -19.19
CA ILE A 126 3.50 23.99 -19.73
C ILE A 126 3.26 23.17 -21.01
N ARG A 127 2.02 23.09 -21.49
CA ARG A 127 1.60 22.26 -22.63
C ARG A 127 1.94 20.77 -22.45
N PHE A 128 1.85 20.29 -21.23
CA PHE A 128 1.88 18.86 -20.97
C PHE A 128 0.52 18.27 -21.34
N ASN A 129 0.45 17.70 -22.53
CA ASN A 129 -0.78 17.11 -23.07
C ASN A 129 -0.83 15.63 -22.69
N PRO A 130 -1.36 15.24 -21.52
CA PRO A 130 -1.41 13.85 -21.10
C PRO A 130 -2.37 13.05 -21.99
N THR A 131 -1.97 11.83 -22.32
CA THR A 131 -2.87 10.85 -22.92
C THR A 131 -3.74 10.17 -21.88
N VAL A 132 -3.34 10.24 -20.60
CA VAL A 132 -4.05 9.64 -19.46
C VAL A 132 -3.96 10.55 -18.23
N LEU A 133 -5.08 10.75 -17.55
CA LEU A 133 -5.14 11.30 -16.19
C LEU A 133 -5.18 10.15 -15.18
N CYS A 134 -4.36 10.24 -14.12
CA CYS A 134 -4.32 9.31 -13.02
C CYS A 134 -4.60 10.01 -11.70
N GLY A 135 -5.56 9.53 -10.93
CA GLY A 135 -5.82 10.00 -9.56
C GLY A 135 -5.55 8.89 -8.56
N HIS A 136 -5.02 9.26 -7.39
CA HIS A 136 -4.72 8.29 -6.33
C HIS A 136 -5.54 8.59 -5.08
N ASP A 137 -6.31 7.60 -4.62
CA ASP A 137 -7.24 7.66 -3.50
C ASP A 137 -8.19 8.88 -3.57
N TRP A 138 -9.01 9.07 -2.55
CA TRP A 138 -10.00 10.14 -2.54
C TRP A 138 -9.42 11.56 -2.77
N GLY A 139 -8.16 11.78 -2.39
CA GLY A 139 -7.49 13.07 -2.60
C GLY A 139 -7.08 13.34 -4.05
N GLY A 140 -7.00 12.32 -4.92
CA GLY A 140 -6.79 12.45 -6.36
C GLY A 140 -8.08 12.29 -7.19
N ALA A 141 -9.21 11.98 -6.54
CA ALA A 141 -10.47 11.62 -7.21
C ALA A 141 -11.07 12.72 -8.08
N LEU A 142 -10.88 13.99 -7.70
CA LEU A 142 -11.55 15.12 -8.32
C LEU A 142 -10.87 15.62 -9.60
N ILE A 143 -9.73 15.05 -10.02
CA ILE A 143 -9.05 15.51 -11.24
C ILE A 143 -9.95 15.34 -12.48
N ALA A 144 -10.67 14.24 -12.61
CA ALA A 144 -11.52 13.99 -13.77
C ALA A 144 -12.74 14.93 -13.88
N PRO A 145 -13.59 15.09 -12.85
CA PRO A 145 -14.69 16.02 -12.93
C PRO A 145 -14.22 17.46 -13.14
N ILE A 146 -13.11 17.89 -12.53
CA ILE A 146 -12.53 19.22 -12.74
C ILE A 146 -11.98 19.37 -14.16
N ALA A 147 -11.33 18.36 -14.71
CA ALA A 147 -10.90 18.36 -16.11
C ALA A 147 -12.08 18.56 -17.07
N GLN A 148 -13.19 17.87 -16.84
CA GLN A 148 -14.39 17.93 -17.68
C GLN A 148 -15.16 19.24 -17.53
N THR A 149 -15.20 19.85 -16.35
CA THR A 149 -16.06 21.03 -16.07
C THR A 149 -15.30 22.35 -16.13
N VAL A 150 -14.04 22.37 -15.72
CA VAL A 150 -13.22 23.59 -15.57
C VAL A 150 -12.18 23.74 -16.69
N TYR A 151 -11.68 22.60 -17.21
CA TYR A 151 -10.68 22.56 -18.29
C TYR A 151 -11.14 21.70 -19.50
N PRO A 152 -12.39 21.85 -19.98
CA PRO A 152 -12.97 20.93 -20.96
C PRO A 152 -12.20 20.90 -22.30
N GLU A 153 -11.68 22.03 -22.74
CA GLU A 153 -10.95 22.13 -24.02
C GLU A 153 -9.59 21.42 -23.97
N ALA A 154 -8.88 21.50 -22.83
CA ALA A 154 -7.56 20.93 -22.70
C ALA A 154 -7.60 19.44 -22.29
N PHE A 155 -8.50 19.06 -21.37
CA PHE A 155 -8.45 17.74 -20.73
C PHE A 155 -9.81 17.02 -20.67
N GLY A 156 -10.90 17.64 -21.14
CA GLY A 156 -12.26 17.08 -20.97
C GLY A 156 -12.46 15.69 -21.56
N ASN A 157 -11.72 15.34 -22.60
CA ASN A 157 -11.76 14.04 -23.26
C ASN A 157 -10.60 13.11 -22.86
N THR A 158 -9.69 13.54 -22.00
CA THR A 158 -8.56 12.71 -21.57
C THR A 158 -9.07 11.60 -20.65
N PRO A 159 -8.82 10.31 -20.95
CA PRO A 159 -9.30 9.21 -20.14
C PRO A 159 -8.70 9.26 -18.73
N PHE A 160 -9.55 8.98 -17.75
CA PHE A 160 -9.18 8.98 -16.34
C PHE A 160 -9.10 7.57 -15.79
N PHE A 161 -8.00 7.26 -15.12
CA PHE A 161 -7.77 6.03 -14.37
C PHE A 161 -7.60 6.36 -12.90
N PHE A 162 -8.34 5.65 -12.07
CA PHE A 162 -8.36 5.90 -10.64
C PHE A 162 -7.72 4.75 -9.89
N THR A 163 -6.64 5.02 -9.15
CA THR A 163 -5.99 4.01 -8.32
C THR A 163 -6.46 4.15 -6.88
N VAL A 164 -7.13 3.12 -6.38
CA VAL A 164 -7.58 3.04 -4.99
C VAL A 164 -6.63 2.14 -4.22
N HIS A 165 -5.85 2.73 -3.33
CA HIS A 165 -4.89 1.98 -2.51
C HIS A 165 -5.56 1.27 -1.33
N ASN A 166 -6.58 1.90 -0.75
CA ASN A 166 -7.41 1.30 0.28
C ASN A 166 -8.83 1.89 0.25
N ILE A 167 -9.82 1.05 -0.01
CA ILE A 167 -11.23 1.43 -0.13
C ILE A 167 -11.85 1.93 1.19
N THR A 168 -11.25 1.60 2.34
CA THR A 168 -11.75 2.01 3.65
C THR A 168 -11.47 3.48 3.97
N TYR A 169 -10.56 4.11 3.24
CA TYR A 169 -10.26 5.52 3.40
C TYR A 169 -11.08 6.34 2.40
N ASP A 170 -12.11 7.01 2.88
CA ASP A 170 -12.94 7.92 2.11
C ASP A 170 -13.10 9.25 2.86
N PHE A 171 -13.51 10.29 2.16
CA PHE A 171 -13.82 11.58 2.74
C PHE A 171 -15.20 12.04 2.28
N HIS A 172 -16.06 12.34 3.25
CA HIS A 172 -17.44 12.70 3.01
C HIS A 172 -17.69 14.17 3.33
N VAL A 173 -18.43 14.84 2.45
CA VAL A 173 -18.85 16.24 2.65
C VAL A 173 -20.33 16.41 2.41
N THR A 174 -20.88 17.55 2.85
CA THR A 174 -22.26 17.88 2.64
C THR A 174 -22.55 18.25 1.18
N GLU A 175 -23.77 18.09 0.75
CA GLU A 175 -24.24 18.44 -0.60
C GLU A 175 -23.95 19.91 -0.98
N SER A 176 -23.92 20.82 0.01
CA SER A 176 -23.61 22.25 -0.21
C SER A 176 -22.18 22.50 -0.75
N GLU A 177 -21.27 21.53 -0.63
CA GLU A 177 -19.88 21.66 -1.10
C GLU A 177 -19.68 21.26 -2.57
N ILE A 178 -20.67 20.65 -3.22
CA ILE A 178 -20.58 20.08 -4.58
C ILE A 178 -19.93 21.04 -5.58
N GLU A 179 -20.47 22.25 -5.69
CA GLU A 179 -20.01 23.25 -6.67
C GLU A 179 -18.61 23.77 -6.32
N ARG A 180 -18.32 23.92 -5.01
CA ARG A 180 -17.03 24.42 -4.51
C ARG A 180 -15.87 23.48 -4.82
N ILE A 181 -16.14 22.18 -4.99
CA ILE A 181 -15.15 21.17 -5.30
C ILE A 181 -15.15 20.72 -6.76
N GLY A 182 -15.95 21.38 -7.61
CA GLY A 182 -15.97 21.17 -9.05
C GLY A 182 -16.75 19.93 -9.51
N LEU A 183 -17.63 19.39 -8.67
CA LEU A 183 -18.50 18.27 -9.04
C LEU A 183 -19.79 18.77 -9.72
N PRO A 184 -20.25 18.14 -10.82
CA PRO A 184 -21.53 18.43 -11.44
C PRO A 184 -22.68 17.94 -10.58
N ARG A 185 -23.58 18.85 -10.14
CA ARG A 185 -24.74 18.51 -9.28
C ARG A 185 -25.65 17.43 -9.87
N LYS A 186 -25.75 17.33 -11.20
CA LYS A 186 -26.57 16.32 -11.89
C LYS A 186 -26.17 14.86 -11.54
N ASP A 187 -24.94 14.66 -11.15
CA ASP A 187 -24.35 13.34 -10.84
C ASP A 187 -24.43 13.02 -9.33
N PHE A 188 -25.04 13.91 -8.53
CA PHE A 188 -25.34 13.67 -7.11
C PHE A 188 -26.57 12.78 -6.98
N ASN A 189 -26.38 11.51 -7.17
CA ASN A 189 -27.40 10.46 -7.05
C ASN A 189 -26.74 9.13 -6.64
N MET A 190 -27.55 8.09 -6.40
CA MET A 190 -27.12 6.81 -5.90
C MET A 190 -26.14 6.07 -6.84
N ASP A 191 -26.27 6.28 -8.15
CA ASP A 191 -25.37 5.69 -9.16
C ASP A 191 -24.13 6.56 -9.41
N GLY A 192 -24.16 7.83 -9.00
CA GLY A 192 -23.04 8.75 -9.05
C GLY A 192 -22.21 8.76 -7.77
N TYR A 193 -22.05 9.93 -7.15
CA TYR A 193 -21.17 10.12 -6.00
C TYR A 193 -21.93 10.42 -4.67
N GLU A 194 -23.26 10.30 -4.65
CA GLU A 194 -24.04 10.39 -3.41
C GLU A 194 -23.82 9.15 -2.54
N PHE A 195 -23.65 9.33 -1.24
CA PHE A 195 -23.50 8.27 -0.25
C PHE A 195 -24.16 8.69 1.07
N TRP A 196 -25.34 8.10 1.36
CA TRP A 196 -26.14 8.38 2.56
C TRP A 196 -26.39 9.88 2.78
N GLY A 197 -26.80 10.60 1.72
CA GLY A 197 -27.08 12.05 1.77
C GLY A 197 -25.82 12.94 1.77
N LYS A 198 -24.64 12.36 1.61
CA LYS A 198 -23.37 13.07 1.53
C LYS A 198 -22.67 12.81 0.20
N VAL A 199 -21.71 13.63 -0.13
CA VAL A 199 -20.77 13.41 -1.22
C VAL A 199 -19.64 12.50 -0.72
N SER A 200 -19.42 11.37 -1.37
CA SER A 200 -18.22 10.54 -1.20
C SER A 200 -17.21 10.87 -2.29
N LEU A 201 -16.02 11.30 -1.91
CA LEU A 201 -14.97 11.64 -2.88
C LEU A 201 -14.40 10.38 -3.54
N LEU A 202 -14.28 9.28 -2.80
CA LEU A 202 -13.86 8.00 -3.34
C LEU A 202 -14.85 7.50 -4.41
N LYS A 203 -16.16 7.57 -4.10
CA LYS A 203 -17.22 7.19 -5.03
C LYS A 203 -17.21 8.05 -6.29
N ALA A 204 -16.93 9.35 -6.16
CA ALA A 204 -16.74 10.24 -7.32
C ALA A 204 -15.58 9.75 -8.20
N GLY A 205 -14.44 9.40 -7.60
CA GLY A 205 -13.30 8.85 -8.34
C GLY A 205 -13.67 7.60 -9.15
N VAL A 206 -14.38 6.65 -8.53
CA VAL A 206 -14.87 5.43 -9.21
C VAL A 206 -15.87 5.76 -10.33
N PHE A 207 -16.80 6.68 -10.07
CA PHE A 207 -17.83 7.06 -11.02
C PHE A 207 -17.26 7.64 -12.32
N TYR A 208 -16.31 8.60 -12.20
CA TYR A 208 -15.71 9.27 -13.36
C TYR A 208 -14.61 8.44 -14.02
N ALA A 209 -14.11 7.39 -13.38
CA ALA A 209 -13.04 6.58 -13.92
C ALA A 209 -13.48 5.73 -15.13
N LYS A 210 -12.61 5.62 -16.12
CA LYS A 210 -12.68 4.62 -17.18
C LYS A 210 -12.33 3.22 -16.66
N LYS A 211 -11.29 3.15 -15.81
CA LYS A 211 -10.93 1.97 -15.02
C LYS A 211 -10.50 2.39 -13.61
N VAL A 212 -10.80 1.53 -12.65
CA VAL A 212 -10.37 1.64 -11.27
C VAL A 212 -9.32 0.56 -11.01
N LEU A 213 -8.12 0.99 -10.66
CA LEU A 213 -6.97 0.11 -10.45
C LEU A 213 -6.81 -0.16 -8.95
N LEU A 214 -6.74 -1.42 -8.59
CA LEU A 214 -6.64 -1.89 -7.21
C LEU A 214 -5.31 -2.61 -7.00
N PRO A 215 -4.69 -2.57 -5.81
CA PRO A 215 -3.30 -2.95 -5.60
C PRO A 215 -3.03 -4.46 -5.64
N SER A 216 -4.07 -5.28 -5.79
CA SER A 216 -3.93 -6.72 -6.02
C SER A 216 -5.22 -7.35 -6.58
N PRO A 217 -5.13 -8.49 -7.28
CA PRO A 217 -6.31 -9.21 -7.77
C PRO A 217 -7.23 -9.69 -6.64
N GLY A 218 -6.67 -10.29 -5.58
CA GLY A 218 -7.48 -10.78 -4.47
C GLY A 218 -8.17 -9.66 -3.69
N TYR A 219 -7.54 -8.49 -3.57
CA TYR A 219 -8.20 -7.33 -2.98
C TYR A 219 -9.34 -6.81 -3.86
N CYS A 220 -9.15 -6.81 -5.19
CA CYS A 220 -10.20 -6.44 -6.14
C CYS A 220 -11.45 -7.32 -6.00
N ASP A 221 -11.28 -8.61 -5.83
CA ASP A 221 -12.39 -9.53 -5.60
C ASP A 221 -12.98 -9.36 -4.18
N GLY A 222 -12.12 -9.15 -3.18
CA GLY A 222 -12.51 -9.02 -1.77
C GLY A 222 -13.41 -7.81 -1.49
N ILE A 223 -13.16 -6.66 -2.11
CA ILE A 223 -13.95 -5.42 -1.88
C ILE A 223 -15.39 -5.49 -2.42
N LEU A 224 -15.70 -6.50 -3.21
CA LEU A 224 -17.08 -6.77 -3.64
C LEU A 224 -17.92 -7.39 -2.52
N ASN A 225 -17.30 -7.83 -1.43
CA ASN A 225 -17.98 -8.33 -0.24
C ASN A 225 -18.20 -7.20 0.78
N ASP A 226 -19.33 -7.24 1.49
CA ASP A 226 -19.75 -6.20 2.43
C ASP A 226 -18.73 -5.92 3.54
N HIS A 227 -17.97 -6.93 3.95
CA HIS A 227 -16.96 -6.80 5.01
C HIS A 227 -15.73 -5.98 4.62
N LEU A 228 -15.36 -5.96 3.31
CA LEU A 228 -14.15 -5.28 2.83
C LEU A 228 -14.44 -4.06 1.96
N GLY A 229 -15.67 -3.92 1.46
CA GLY A 229 -16.07 -2.87 0.52
C GLY A 229 -16.28 -1.47 1.13
N GLY A 230 -16.01 -1.26 2.44
CA GLY A 230 -16.16 0.06 3.07
C GLY A 230 -17.57 0.65 2.99
N GLY A 231 -18.61 -0.19 2.86
CA GLY A 231 -20.00 0.22 2.64
C GLY A 231 -20.32 0.54 1.17
N LEU A 232 -19.36 0.40 0.26
CA LEU A 232 -19.51 0.67 -1.18
C LEU A 232 -19.71 -0.60 -2.02
N SER A 233 -19.73 -1.80 -1.43
CA SER A 233 -19.80 -3.08 -2.16
C SER A 233 -20.91 -3.13 -3.21
N GLY A 234 -22.12 -2.71 -2.88
CA GLY A 234 -23.23 -2.66 -3.84
C GLY A 234 -22.99 -1.72 -5.02
N PHE A 235 -22.32 -0.59 -4.81
CA PHE A 235 -21.91 0.32 -5.86
C PHE A 235 -20.75 -0.26 -6.69
N LEU A 236 -19.78 -0.88 -6.05
CA LEU A 236 -18.64 -1.52 -6.71
C LEU A 236 -19.08 -2.71 -7.58
N ILE A 237 -20.04 -3.51 -7.12
CA ILE A 237 -20.64 -4.61 -7.92
C ILE A 237 -21.26 -4.06 -9.21
N ARG A 238 -22.00 -2.95 -9.14
CA ARG A 238 -22.57 -2.31 -10.35
C ARG A 238 -21.53 -1.74 -11.30
N ASN A 239 -20.33 -1.40 -10.80
CA ASN A 239 -19.20 -0.89 -11.58
C ASN A 239 -18.09 -1.93 -11.77
N ARG A 240 -18.41 -3.23 -11.61
CA ARG A 240 -17.41 -4.31 -11.61
C ARG A 240 -16.53 -4.32 -12.88
N GLU A 241 -17.11 -3.99 -14.02
CA GLU A 241 -16.39 -3.94 -15.31
C GLU A 241 -15.29 -2.86 -15.34
N LYS A 242 -15.37 -1.86 -14.47
CA LYS A 242 -14.30 -0.85 -14.31
C LYS A 242 -13.15 -1.33 -13.43
N LEU A 243 -13.38 -2.30 -12.54
CA LEU A 243 -12.41 -2.73 -11.54
C LEU A 243 -11.35 -3.62 -12.16
N LYS A 244 -10.09 -3.35 -11.85
CA LYS A 244 -8.94 -4.19 -12.26
C LYS A 244 -7.93 -4.28 -11.12
N GLY A 245 -7.75 -5.49 -10.58
CA GLY A 245 -6.69 -5.77 -9.61
C GLY A 245 -5.35 -5.94 -10.32
N ILE A 246 -4.39 -5.10 -9.99
CA ILE A 246 -3.02 -5.18 -10.49
C ILE A 246 -2.09 -5.28 -9.30
N GLN A 247 -1.40 -6.40 -9.16
CA GLN A 247 -0.51 -6.61 -8.05
C GLN A 247 0.61 -5.57 -8.01
N PHE A 248 0.75 -4.90 -6.86
CA PHE A 248 1.85 -3.98 -6.62
C PHE A 248 3.15 -4.74 -6.39
N GLY A 249 4.22 -4.21 -6.95
CA GLY A 249 5.55 -4.77 -6.82
C GLY A 249 6.24 -4.43 -5.51
N LEU A 250 7.44 -4.97 -5.33
CA LEU A 250 8.29 -4.71 -4.19
C LEU A 250 9.59 -4.01 -4.61
N ASN A 251 10.11 -3.12 -3.76
CA ASN A 251 11.41 -2.48 -3.93
C ASN A 251 12.53 -3.42 -3.42
N TYR A 252 12.96 -4.36 -4.24
CA TYR A 252 13.97 -5.36 -3.88
C TYR A 252 15.33 -4.76 -3.48
N PRO A 253 15.87 -3.67 -4.04
CA PRO A 253 17.09 -3.03 -3.53
C PRO A 253 17.06 -2.74 -2.04
N PHE A 254 15.89 -2.50 -1.46
CA PHE A 254 15.76 -2.35 -0.02
C PHE A 254 15.43 -3.68 0.68
N TRP A 255 14.51 -4.49 0.15
CA TRP A 255 13.96 -5.66 0.85
C TRP A 255 14.85 -6.90 0.74
N ASP A 256 15.66 -7.03 -0.30
CA ASP A 256 16.62 -8.12 -0.42
C ASP A 256 17.85 -7.85 0.46
N PHE A 257 17.78 -8.32 1.70
CA PHE A 257 18.84 -8.11 2.70
C PHE A 257 20.16 -8.79 2.33
N ASN A 258 20.16 -9.76 1.42
CA ASN A 258 21.31 -10.52 0.96
C ASN A 258 21.89 -10.03 -0.38
N ALA A 259 21.26 -9.04 -1.03
CA ALA A 259 21.64 -8.58 -2.38
C ALA A 259 23.13 -8.18 -2.49
N LYS A 260 23.68 -7.52 -1.44
CA LYS A 260 25.09 -7.08 -1.43
C LYS A 260 26.07 -8.22 -1.14
N ALA A 261 25.69 -9.16 -0.27
CA ALA A 261 26.55 -10.26 0.15
C ALA A 261 26.51 -11.43 -0.85
N ALA A 262 25.39 -11.59 -1.59
CA ALA A 262 25.16 -12.64 -2.59
C ALA A 262 25.53 -14.05 -2.10
N GLN A 263 25.29 -14.33 -0.83
CA GLN A 263 25.59 -15.61 -0.20
C GLN A 263 24.44 -16.61 -0.43
N PRO A 264 24.65 -17.92 -0.26
CA PRO A 264 23.55 -18.87 -0.12
C PRO A 264 22.56 -18.37 0.94
N ILE A 265 21.26 -18.39 0.62
CA ILE A 265 20.24 -17.78 1.48
C ILE A 265 20.23 -18.36 2.89
N GLU A 266 20.56 -19.63 3.05
CA GLU A 266 20.61 -20.29 4.35
C GLU A 266 21.73 -19.70 5.25
N ILE A 267 22.84 -19.30 4.66
CA ILE A 267 23.95 -18.64 5.38
C ILE A 267 23.53 -17.23 5.77
N ALA A 268 22.94 -16.49 4.83
CA ALA A 268 22.47 -15.14 5.08
C ALA A 268 21.40 -15.11 6.18
N LYS A 269 20.46 -16.06 6.19
CA LYS A 269 19.43 -16.17 7.24
C LYS A 269 20.01 -16.50 8.61
N LYS A 270 21.05 -17.33 8.70
CA LYS A 270 21.74 -17.58 9.99
C LYS A 270 22.35 -16.30 10.55
N ALA A 271 23.01 -15.49 9.72
CA ALA A 271 23.57 -14.21 10.15
C ALA A 271 22.47 -13.21 10.55
N ALA A 272 21.39 -13.12 9.78
CA ALA A 272 20.24 -12.26 10.11
C ALA A 272 19.55 -12.70 11.41
N ARG A 273 19.46 -14.00 11.67
CA ARG A 273 18.94 -14.56 12.92
C ARG A 273 19.79 -14.13 14.12
N SER A 274 21.11 -14.26 14.03
CA SER A 274 22.01 -13.81 15.12
C SER A 274 21.89 -12.30 15.36
N THR A 275 21.68 -11.51 14.30
CA THR A 275 21.41 -10.07 14.44
C THR A 275 20.11 -9.83 15.19
N LEU A 276 19.04 -10.55 14.85
CA LEU A 276 17.74 -10.42 15.51
C LEU A 276 17.81 -10.86 16.99
N GLU A 277 18.52 -11.96 17.30
CA GLU A 277 18.81 -12.41 18.67
C GLU A 277 19.51 -11.32 19.48
N SER A 278 20.52 -10.69 18.89
CA SER A 278 21.26 -9.59 19.53
C SER A 278 20.39 -8.38 19.82
N ILE A 279 19.53 -7.97 18.87
CA ILE A 279 18.63 -6.83 19.03
C ILE A 279 17.59 -7.10 20.13
N LEU A 280 17.05 -8.31 20.18
CA LEU A 280 16.01 -8.69 21.14
C LEU A 280 16.57 -9.11 22.51
N GLY A 281 17.90 -9.34 22.62
CA GLY A 281 18.52 -9.87 23.84
C GLY A 281 18.02 -11.27 24.20
N LYS A 282 17.61 -12.07 23.22
CA LYS A 282 17.02 -13.42 23.41
C LYS A 282 17.71 -14.43 22.49
N GLN A 283 17.87 -15.66 22.96
CA GLN A 283 18.40 -16.79 22.17
C GLN A 283 17.24 -17.66 21.68
N PHE A 284 17.24 -18.02 20.40
CA PHE A 284 16.16 -18.80 19.81
C PHE A 284 16.39 -20.33 19.90
N ASN A 285 17.60 -20.78 20.21
CA ASN A 285 17.95 -22.18 20.55
C ASN A 285 17.41 -23.21 19.53
N TYR A 286 17.67 -23.00 18.23
CA TYR A 286 17.24 -23.89 17.11
C TYR A 286 15.72 -24.05 16.94
N ARG A 287 14.91 -23.22 17.60
CA ARG A 287 13.46 -23.21 17.41
C ARG A 287 13.10 -22.59 16.06
N LEU A 288 11.96 -22.99 15.51
CA LEU A 288 11.34 -22.22 14.43
C LEU A 288 11.03 -20.82 14.95
N VAL A 289 11.50 -19.78 14.25
CA VAL A 289 11.20 -18.39 14.59
C VAL A 289 10.03 -17.92 13.75
N MET A 290 8.92 -17.62 14.41
CA MET A 290 7.72 -17.08 13.79
C MET A 290 7.64 -15.57 14.02
N PHE A 291 7.44 -14.81 12.96
CA PHE A 291 7.17 -13.38 13.02
C PHE A 291 5.68 -13.10 12.81
N CYS A 292 5.10 -12.27 13.66
CA CYS A 292 3.74 -11.72 13.54
C CYS A 292 3.82 -10.21 13.55
N ASN A 293 3.41 -9.54 12.47
CA ASN A 293 3.32 -8.08 12.44
C ASN A 293 1.90 -7.64 12.80
N LEU A 294 1.75 -7.00 13.96
CA LEU A 294 0.47 -6.53 14.49
C LEU A 294 0.36 -5.01 14.29
N GLY A 295 0.02 -4.61 13.07
CA GLY A 295 -0.34 -3.23 12.74
C GLY A 295 -1.81 -2.92 13.04
N PRO A 296 -2.28 -1.70 12.74
CA PRO A 296 -3.65 -1.27 13.04
C PRO A 296 -4.78 -2.13 12.46
N GLU A 297 -4.49 -2.88 11.38
CA GLU A 297 -5.47 -3.72 10.67
C GLU A 297 -5.30 -5.22 10.99
N SER A 298 -4.53 -5.57 12.00
CA SER A 298 -4.12 -6.96 12.27
C SER A 298 -5.02 -7.71 13.26
N GLY A 299 -6.23 -7.24 13.55
CA GLY A 299 -7.11 -7.81 14.58
C GLY A 299 -7.24 -9.33 14.51
N ARG A 300 -7.51 -9.89 13.33
CA ARG A 300 -7.61 -11.36 13.14
C ARG A 300 -6.30 -12.09 13.41
N THR A 301 -5.17 -11.54 12.99
CA THR A 301 -3.86 -12.12 13.30
C THR A 301 -3.61 -12.13 14.82
N SER A 302 -3.96 -11.04 15.52
CA SER A 302 -3.84 -10.95 16.96
C SER A 302 -4.74 -11.95 17.69
N GLU A 303 -6.01 -12.09 17.31
CA GLU A 303 -6.95 -13.05 17.89
C GLU A 303 -6.49 -14.50 17.68
N THR A 304 -6.05 -14.85 16.48
CA THR A 304 -5.54 -16.19 16.15
C THR A 304 -4.25 -16.49 16.91
N LEU A 305 -3.35 -15.50 17.02
CA LEU A 305 -2.13 -15.61 17.80
C LEU A 305 -2.44 -15.81 19.29
N ALA A 306 -3.38 -15.07 19.86
CA ALA A 306 -3.79 -15.23 21.25
C ALA A 306 -4.32 -16.66 21.54
N THR A 307 -5.10 -17.24 20.61
CA THR A 307 -5.56 -18.61 20.71
C THR A 307 -4.39 -19.61 20.68
N LEU A 308 -3.38 -19.35 19.85
CA LEU A 308 -2.19 -20.19 19.72
C LEU A 308 -1.32 -20.20 20.98
N LEU A 309 -1.31 -19.10 21.78
CA LEU A 309 -0.47 -18.97 22.97
C LEU A 309 -0.68 -20.10 24.00
N GLY A 310 -1.89 -20.63 24.10
CA GLY A 310 -2.18 -21.75 24.99
C GLY A 310 -1.39 -23.05 24.69
N ASP A 311 -0.96 -23.23 23.44
CA ASP A 311 -0.22 -24.40 22.98
C ASP A 311 1.29 -24.16 22.79
N ILE A 312 1.74 -22.91 22.80
CA ILE A 312 3.09 -22.49 22.36
C ILE A 312 4.20 -23.13 23.16
N ASN A 313 4.05 -23.28 24.47
CA ASN A 313 5.06 -23.89 25.34
C ASN A 313 5.30 -25.38 25.05
N LYS A 314 4.37 -26.02 24.31
CA LYS A 314 4.48 -27.42 23.87
C LYS A 314 5.15 -27.54 22.49
N LEU A 315 5.35 -26.40 21.81
CA LEU A 315 5.89 -26.36 20.46
C LEU A 315 7.35 -25.83 20.49
N ASN A 316 8.18 -26.33 19.60
CA ASN A 316 9.57 -25.87 19.46
C ASN A 316 9.64 -24.59 18.63
N VAL A 317 9.08 -23.49 19.15
CA VAL A 317 8.89 -22.22 18.46
C VAL A 317 9.36 -21.06 19.32
N PHE A 318 9.89 -20.02 18.69
CA PHE A 318 10.11 -18.70 19.26
C PHE A 318 9.27 -17.67 18.48
N ILE A 319 8.53 -16.80 19.16
CA ILE A 319 7.66 -15.81 18.53
C ILE A 319 8.24 -14.41 18.65
N VAL A 320 8.35 -13.73 17.52
CA VAL A 320 8.65 -12.30 17.45
C VAL A 320 7.36 -11.57 17.05
N VAL A 321 6.85 -10.73 17.96
CA VAL A 321 5.68 -9.89 17.71
C VAL A 321 6.14 -8.47 17.38
N GLY A 322 5.81 -8.00 16.17
CA GLY A 322 5.97 -6.61 15.81
C GLY A 322 4.70 -5.83 16.17
N ALA A 323 4.81 -4.77 16.99
CA ALA A 323 3.67 -3.96 17.37
C ALA A 323 4.06 -2.48 17.53
N VAL A 324 3.06 -1.59 17.41
CA VAL A 324 3.25 -0.16 17.64
C VAL A 324 3.38 0.08 19.15
N LYS A 325 4.42 0.78 19.57
CA LYS A 325 4.67 1.07 20.98
C LYS A 325 3.47 1.73 21.64
N ASN A 326 3.13 1.27 22.84
CA ASN A 326 1.97 1.69 23.63
C ASN A 326 0.60 1.37 22.99
N SER A 327 0.54 0.58 21.93
CA SER A 327 -0.73 0.01 21.47
C SER A 327 -1.28 -1.05 22.44
N GLN A 328 -2.52 -1.46 22.26
CA GLN A 328 -3.12 -2.54 23.03
C GLN A 328 -2.34 -3.85 22.82
N GLU A 329 -1.97 -4.16 21.60
CA GLU A 329 -1.19 -5.33 21.22
C GLU A 329 0.21 -5.28 21.85
N TRP A 330 0.88 -4.12 21.77
CA TRP A 330 2.18 -3.93 22.43
C TRP A 330 2.12 -4.26 23.91
N ASN A 331 1.17 -3.67 24.62
CA ASN A 331 1.04 -3.84 26.07
C ASN A 331 0.71 -5.30 26.42
N TYR A 332 -0.22 -5.92 25.71
CA TYR A 332 -0.62 -7.30 25.94
C TYR A 332 0.55 -8.27 25.70
N TYR A 333 1.17 -8.22 24.53
CA TYR A 333 2.23 -9.17 24.17
C TYR A 333 3.54 -8.90 24.91
N SER A 334 3.83 -7.66 25.31
CA SER A 334 4.96 -7.35 26.20
C SER A 334 4.78 -7.98 27.59
N SER A 335 3.56 -7.97 28.12
CA SER A 335 3.23 -8.67 29.36
C SER A 335 3.45 -10.18 29.25
N VAL A 336 3.03 -10.79 28.14
CA VAL A 336 3.27 -12.23 27.88
C VAL A 336 4.77 -12.52 27.73
N ALA A 337 5.51 -11.68 26.99
CA ALA A 337 6.93 -11.84 26.75
C ALA A 337 7.81 -11.67 28.02
N SER A 338 7.30 -10.95 29.03
CA SER A 338 8.00 -10.74 30.31
C SER A 338 7.84 -11.90 31.30
N GLN A 339 6.97 -12.87 31.03
CA GLN A 339 6.80 -14.06 31.88
C GLN A 339 8.07 -14.92 31.85
N GLU A 340 8.34 -15.57 32.96
CA GLU A 340 9.46 -16.52 33.10
C GLU A 340 9.30 -17.67 32.09
N HIS A 341 10.39 -18.03 31.40
CA HIS A 341 10.42 -19.03 30.34
C HIS A 341 9.59 -18.69 29.08
N SER A 342 9.21 -17.45 28.88
CA SER A 342 8.51 -17.05 27.67
C SER A 342 9.39 -17.21 26.41
N HIS A 343 8.89 -17.92 25.42
CA HIS A 343 9.50 -18.05 24.09
C HIS A 343 9.00 -16.95 23.15
N MET A 344 8.94 -15.72 23.64
CA MET A 344 8.42 -14.57 22.91
C MET A 344 9.28 -13.33 23.15
N ALA A 345 9.33 -12.47 22.13
CA ALA A 345 9.82 -11.10 22.23
C ALA A 345 8.90 -10.16 21.45
N VAL A 346 8.83 -8.91 21.93
CA VAL A 346 8.09 -7.86 21.21
C VAL A 346 9.09 -6.86 20.64
N MET A 347 8.91 -6.51 19.39
CA MET A 347 9.73 -5.56 18.66
C MET A 347 8.88 -4.34 18.28
N GLU A 348 9.42 -3.14 18.56
CA GLU A 348 8.72 -1.91 18.21
C GLU A 348 8.65 -1.77 16.69
N MET A 349 7.42 -1.58 16.17
CA MET A 349 7.15 -1.30 14.78
C MET A 349 6.39 0.02 14.68
N ASN A 350 6.85 0.92 13.85
CA ASN A 350 6.07 2.07 13.43
C ASN A 350 5.80 1.99 11.92
N GLN A 351 4.83 2.74 11.44
CA GLN A 351 4.44 2.69 10.02
C GLN A 351 5.58 3.07 9.06
N ALA A 352 6.57 3.82 9.54
CA ALA A 352 7.72 4.27 8.77
C ALA A 352 8.95 3.35 8.90
N ASP A 353 8.95 2.39 9.85
CA ASP A 353 10.12 1.59 10.18
C ASP A 353 10.19 0.30 9.35
N ASN A 354 10.50 0.46 8.08
CA ASN A 354 10.74 -0.68 7.20
C ASN A 354 12.02 -1.46 7.58
N LEU A 355 12.96 -0.87 8.32
CA LEU A 355 14.20 -1.54 8.72
C LEU A 355 13.93 -2.61 9.78
N ASN A 356 13.14 -2.30 10.80
CA ASN A 356 12.75 -3.26 11.84
C ASN A 356 11.94 -4.41 11.25
N VAL A 357 10.99 -4.12 10.36
CA VAL A 357 10.24 -5.16 9.64
C VAL A 357 11.16 -6.06 8.83
N ARG A 358 12.09 -5.49 8.08
CA ARG A 358 13.08 -6.27 7.29
C ARG A 358 13.95 -7.14 8.19
N THR A 359 14.44 -6.60 9.31
CA THR A 359 15.28 -7.34 10.26
C THR A 359 14.50 -8.51 10.88
N ALA A 360 13.26 -8.28 11.30
CA ALA A 360 12.40 -9.32 11.85
C ALA A 360 12.14 -10.43 10.81
N LEU A 361 11.78 -10.07 9.58
CA LEU A 361 11.56 -11.03 8.50
C LEU A 361 12.83 -11.82 8.16
N ALA A 362 13.96 -11.13 7.96
CA ALA A 362 15.21 -11.79 7.60
C ALA A 362 15.67 -12.80 8.67
N GLY A 363 15.49 -12.48 9.96
CA GLY A 363 15.85 -13.36 11.08
C GLY A 363 14.84 -14.45 11.41
N SER A 364 13.63 -14.41 10.81
CA SER A 364 12.56 -15.38 11.09
C SER A 364 12.43 -16.42 10.00
N ASP A 365 11.85 -17.58 10.33
CA ASP A 365 11.63 -18.71 9.41
C ASP A 365 10.23 -18.67 8.79
N LEU A 366 9.24 -18.18 9.54
CA LEU A 366 7.83 -18.16 9.17
C LEU A 366 7.23 -16.78 9.44
N LEU A 367 6.47 -16.24 8.48
CA LEU A 367 5.55 -15.13 8.70
C LEU A 367 4.16 -15.69 8.97
N PHE A 368 3.56 -15.34 10.11
CA PHE A 368 2.17 -15.67 10.42
C PHE A 368 1.28 -14.48 10.10
N ALA A 369 0.45 -14.61 9.06
CA ALA A 369 -0.38 -13.53 8.53
C ALA A 369 -1.81 -14.01 8.25
N ALA A 370 -2.70 -13.76 9.22
CA ALA A 370 -4.15 -14.05 9.11
C ALA A 370 -4.93 -12.76 8.76
N ASN A 371 -4.40 -11.94 7.86
CA ASN A 371 -5.06 -10.69 7.48
C ASN A 371 -5.34 -10.63 5.97
N PRO A 372 -6.56 -11.00 5.52
CA PRO A 372 -6.95 -10.89 4.10
C PRO A 372 -7.15 -9.44 3.64
N THR A 373 -7.22 -8.49 4.58
CA THR A 373 -7.61 -7.11 4.29
C THR A 373 -6.46 -6.20 3.88
N GLU A 374 -5.20 -6.67 3.91
CA GLU A 374 -4.06 -5.88 3.40
C GLU A 374 -4.16 -5.75 1.87
N PRO A 375 -4.44 -4.54 1.33
CA PRO A 375 -4.79 -4.38 -0.07
C PRO A 375 -3.72 -4.88 -1.06
N SER A 376 -2.45 -4.56 -0.81
CA SER A 376 -1.33 -4.93 -1.68
C SER A 376 -0.68 -6.27 -1.33
N ALA A 377 -1.04 -6.86 -0.19
CA ALA A 377 -0.36 -8.01 0.40
C ALA A 377 1.17 -7.82 0.49
N SER A 378 1.61 -6.60 0.76
CA SER A 378 3.02 -6.22 0.73
C SER A 378 3.86 -6.99 1.75
N MET A 379 3.28 -7.31 2.91
CA MET A 379 3.96 -8.08 3.95
C MET A 379 4.33 -9.49 3.46
N ILE A 380 3.48 -10.11 2.66
CA ILE A 380 3.75 -11.41 2.04
C ILE A 380 4.94 -11.31 1.06
N LEU A 381 4.92 -10.32 0.16
CA LEU A 381 6.02 -10.11 -0.78
C LEU A 381 7.35 -9.80 -0.07
N LYS A 382 7.31 -9.01 1.02
CA LYS A 382 8.46 -8.72 1.88
C LYS A 382 9.01 -9.98 2.53
N SER A 383 8.14 -10.87 3.01
CA SER A 383 8.57 -12.14 3.62
C SER A 383 9.27 -13.04 2.59
N LEU A 384 8.72 -13.18 1.39
CA LEU A 384 9.35 -13.92 0.31
C LEU A 384 10.73 -13.35 -0.04
N ALA A 385 10.86 -12.03 -0.17
CA ALA A 385 12.14 -11.37 -0.45
C ALA A 385 13.19 -11.62 0.63
N CYS A 386 12.78 -11.94 1.85
CA CYS A 386 13.65 -12.34 2.96
C CYS A 386 13.84 -13.87 3.11
N GLY A 387 13.29 -14.68 2.20
CA GLY A 387 13.30 -16.13 2.33
C GLY A 387 12.52 -16.64 3.56
N THR A 388 11.53 -15.88 4.01
CA THR A 388 10.67 -16.22 5.15
C THR A 388 9.35 -16.71 4.61
N ILE A 389 8.95 -17.91 5.02
CA ILE A 389 7.80 -18.60 4.45
C ILE A 389 6.52 -17.95 4.97
N PRO A 390 5.62 -17.42 4.11
CA PRO A 390 4.33 -16.92 4.58
C PRO A 390 3.38 -18.08 4.87
N LEU A 391 2.72 -18.03 6.04
CA LEU A 391 1.56 -18.81 6.38
C LEU A 391 0.35 -17.87 6.38
N THR A 392 -0.56 -18.05 5.43
CA THR A 392 -1.66 -17.13 5.17
C THR A 392 -2.82 -17.86 4.48
N GLY A 393 -3.91 -17.14 4.21
CA GLY A 393 -5.07 -17.67 3.48
C GLY A 393 -4.97 -17.54 1.96
N ARG A 394 -5.80 -18.29 1.26
CA ARG A 394 -6.04 -18.10 -0.19
C ARG A 394 -6.85 -16.85 -0.50
N ASP A 395 -7.41 -16.24 0.51
CA ASP A 395 -8.14 -14.97 0.49
C ASP A 395 -7.25 -13.72 0.54
N VAL A 396 -5.92 -13.89 0.66
CA VAL A 396 -4.98 -12.75 0.64
C VAL A 396 -4.82 -12.18 -0.77
N GLY A 397 -4.57 -10.87 -0.84
CA GLY A 397 -4.51 -10.12 -2.10
C GLY A 397 -3.61 -10.70 -3.20
N CYS A 398 -2.48 -11.33 -2.82
CA CYS A 398 -1.50 -11.91 -3.74
C CYS A 398 -1.55 -13.45 -3.81
N ALA A 399 -2.64 -14.10 -3.38
CA ALA A 399 -2.73 -15.57 -3.30
C ALA A 399 -2.41 -16.27 -4.64
N ASN A 400 -2.78 -15.66 -5.75
CA ASN A 400 -2.49 -16.14 -7.10
C ASN A 400 -1.00 -16.21 -7.47
N LEU A 401 -0.13 -15.58 -6.68
CA LEU A 401 1.32 -15.60 -6.83
C LEU A 401 2.00 -16.66 -5.94
N LEU A 402 1.23 -17.30 -5.05
CA LEU A 402 1.76 -18.20 -4.05
C LEU A 402 1.51 -19.66 -4.47
N THR A 403 2.53 -20.50 -4.29
CA THR A 403 2.45 -21.94 -4.47
C THR A 403 2.44 -22.62 -3.11
N ASN A 404 1.31 -23.26 -2.79
CA ASN A 404 1.12 -23.90 -1.49
C ASN A 404 1.97 -25.17 -1.34
N TYR A 405 2.56 -25.34 -0.18
CA TYR A 405 3.18 -26.62 0.20
C TYR A 405 2.09 -27.66 0.56
N VAL A 406 2.04 -28.74 -0.22
CA VAL A 406 1.14 -29.89 -0.04
C VAL A 406 1.89 -31.23 -0.07
N GLY A 407 3.17 -31.23 0.32
CA GLY A 407 4.05 -32.40 0.27
C GLY A 407 5.09 -32.34 -0.85
N ASP A 408 4.85 -31.59 -1.91
CA ASP A 408 5.85 -31.24 -2.92
C ASP A 408 6.48 -29.85 -2.62
N PHE A 409 7.80 -29.82 -2.54
CA PHE A 409 8.57 -28.62 -2.25
C PHE A 409 9.29 -28.04 -3.48
N SER A 410 9.15 -28.65 -4.66
CA SER A 410 9.89 -28.25 -5.87
C SER A 410 9.65 -26.79 -6.28
N THR A 411 8.43 -26.31 -6.13
CA THR A 411 8.03 -24.92 -6.46
C THR A 411 7.31 -24.20 -5.32
N ALA A 412 7.01 -24.89 -4.23
CA ALA A 412 6.27 -24.31 -3.11
C ALA A 412 7.05 -23.18 -2.44
N ASN A 413 6.38 -22.04 -2.16
CA ASN A 413 6.96 -20.87 -1.53
C ASN A 413 6.11 -20.31 -0.38
N ALA A 414 4.99 -20.99 -0.05
CA ALA A 414 4.05 -20.57 0.98
C ALA A 414 3.34 -21.74 1.64
N MET A 415 2.75 -21.51 2.80
CA MET A 415 1.82 -22.39 3.47
C MET A 415 0.43 -21.73 3.47
N LEU A 416 -0.49 -22.24 2.66
CA LEU A 416 -1.81 -21.67 2.49
C LEU A 416 -2.87 -22.49 3.20
N VAL A 417 -3.83 -21.79 3.80
CA VAL A 417 -5.12 -22.32 4.24
C VAL A 417 -6.22 -21.80 3.32
N ASP A 418 -7.37 -22.46 3.32
CA ASP A 418 -8.46 -22.05 2.45
C ASP A 418 -9.13 -20.77 2.96
N ASP A 419 -9.24 -20.63 4.28
CA ASP A 419 -9.80 -19.45 4.95
C ASP A 419 -8.88 -19.01 6.10
N SER A 420 -8.27 -17.82 5.94
CA SER A 420 -7.43 -17.23 6.99
C SER A 420 -8.24 -16.71 8.19
N ALA A 421 -9.55 -16.55 8.04
CA ALA A 421 -10.45 -16.17 9.12
C ALA A 421 -10.79 -17.34 10.05
N ALA A 422 -10.44 -18.59 9.70
CA ALA A 422 -10.64 -19.77 10.51
C ALA A 422 -9.41 -20.07 11.39
N PRO A 423 -9.37 -19.69 12.70
CA PRO A 423 -8.19 -19.84 13.54
C PRO A 423 -7.69 -21.29 13.62
N ASP A 424 -8.57 -22.26 13.65
CA ASP A 424 -8.23 -23.69 13.72
C ASP A 424 -7.52 -24.20 12.45
N GLN A 425 -7.84 -23.68 11.26
CA GLN A 425 -7.10 -23.97 10.03
C GLN A 425 -5.68 -23.39 10.09
N MET A 426 -5.56 -22.13 10.50
CA MET A 426 -4.26 -21.45 10.67
C MET A 426 -3.38 -22.17 11.69
N ILE A 427 -3.94 -22.53 12.86
CA ILE A 427 -3.20 -23.24 13.93
C ILE A 427 -2.77 -24.62 13.46
N ARG A 428 -3.62 -25.39 12.78
CA ARG A 428 -3.29 -26.70 12.25
C ARG A 428 -2.17 -26.62 11.21
N LYS A 429 -2.25 -25.67 10.28
CA LYS A 429 -1.22 -25.46 9.27
C LYS A 429 0.10 -25.02 9.90
N PHE A 430 0.04 -24.17 10.93
CA PHE A 430 1.19 -23.79 11.73
C PHE A 430 1.88 -25.00 12.41
N LYS A 431 1.11 -25.88 13.06
CA LYS A 431 1.65 -27.11 13.66
C LYS A 431 2.35 -27.99 12.62
N ASN A 432 1.79 -28.09 11.41
CA ASN A 432 2.42 -28.78 10.29
C ASN A 432 3.74 -28.11 9.85
N ALA A 433 3.80 -26.77 9.87
CA ALA A 433 5.03 -26.02 9.58
C ALA A 433 6.13 -26.32 10.59
N VAL A 434 5.80 -26.32 11.90
CA VAL A 434 6.74 -26.67 12.97
C VAL A 434 7.23 -28.11 12.84
N GLN A 435 6.34 -29.04 12.52
CA GLN A 435 6.71 -30.43 12.28
C GLN A 435 7.65 -30.55 11.09
N LEU A 436 7.35 -29.93 9.95
CA LEU A 436 8.22 -29.95 8.78
C LEU A 436 9.60 -29.36 9.07
N TYR A 437 9.66 -28.20 9.72
CA TYR A 437 10.92 -27.56 10.12
C TYR A 437 11.80 -28.47 10.96
N THR A 438 11.18 -29.21 11.88
CA THR A 438 11.91 -30.07 12.82
C THR A 438 12.29 -31.42 12.21
N SER A 439 11.38 -32.05 11.45
CA SER A 439 11.56 -33.42 10.96
C SER A 439 12.22 -33.51 9.59
N ASN A 440 12.14 -32.45 8.77
CA ASN A 440 12.70 -32.43 7.41
C ASN A 440 13.29 -31.06 7.06
N PRO A 441 14.46 -30.71 7.65
CA PRO A 441 15.12 -29.42 7.39
C PRO A 441 15.50 -29.20 5.92
N GLU A 442 15.76 -30.27 5.19
CA GLU A 442 16.09 -30.18 3.76
C GLU A 442 14.92 -29.66 2.95
N SER A 443 13.72 -30.21 3.13
CA SER A 443 12.49 -29.72 2.50
C SER A 443 12.19 -28.28 2.91
N TRP A 444 12.42 -27.93 4.17
CA TRP A 444 12.28 -26.55 4.62
C TRP A 444 13.22 -25.60 3.86
N ASN A 445 14.49 -25.97 3.67
CA ASN A 445 15.44 -25.15 2.93
C ASN A 445 15.04 -24.98 1.46
N TYR A 446 14.38 -25.97 0.82
CA TYR A 446 13.81 -25.78 -0.52
C TYR A 446 12.73 -24.69 -0.52
N LEU A 447 11.80 -24.71 0.46
CA LEU A 447 10.80 -23.65 0.59
C LEU A 447 11.44 -22.26 0.76
N VAL A 448 12.48 -22.16 1.59
CA VAL A 448 13.24 -20.92 1.81
C VAL A 448 13.86 -20.41 0.50
N ARG A 449 14.49 -21.29 -0.29
CA ARG A 449 15.08 -20.94 -1.59
C ARG A 449 14.01 -20.46 -2.58
N ASN A 450 12.91 -21.21 -2.70
CA ASN A 450 11.82 -20.87 -3.60
C ASN A 450 11.19 -19.51 -3.23
N ALA A 451 10.96 -19.27 -1.93
CA ALA A 451 10.48 -17.99 -1.44
C ALA A 451 11.45 -16.87 -1.81
N TYR A 452 12.75 -17.04 -1.50
CA TYR A 452 13.77 -16.03 -1.78
C TYR A 452 13.98 -15.77 -3.28
N GLN A 453 13.85 -16.77 -4.14
CA GLN A 453 13.96 -16.64 -5.58
C GLN A 453 12.75 -15.99 -6.24
N PHE A 454 11.61 -15.99 -5.57
CA PHE A 454 10.42 -15.34 -6.09
C PHE A 454 10.62 -13.83 -6.16
N ARG A 455 10.26 -13.24 -7.32
CA ARG A 455 10.36 -11.79 -7.55
C ARG A 455 9.09 -11.26 -8.20
N TYR A 456 8.61 -10.15 -7.69
CA TYR A 456 7.53 -9.36 -8.29
C TYR A 456 7.85 -7.88 -8.20
N GLU A 457 8.53 -7.37 -9.21
CA GLU A 457 9.03 -6.00 -9.25
C GLU A 457 7.97 -5.02 -9.78
N TRP A 458 8.16 -3.74 -9.50
CA TRP A 458 7.28 -2.68 -9.99
C TRP A 458 7.25 -2.55 -11.50
N ASP A 459 8.30 -2.96 -12.22
CA ASP A 459 8.34 -2.98 -13.67
C ASP A 459 7.27 -3.93 -14.25
N ARG A 460 6.95 -5.02 -13.53
CA ARG A 460 5.84 -5.91 -13.89
C ARG A 460 4.48 -5.26 -13.60
N THR A 461 4.36 -4.53 -12.51
CA THR A 461 3.17 -3.74 -12.18
C THR A 461 2.89 -2.70 -13.27
N ILE A 462 3.89 -1.87 -13.60
CA ILE A 462 3.70 -0.79 -14.57
C ILE A 462 3.41 -1.30 -15.98
N SER A 463 3.98 -2.44 -16.38
CA SER A 463 3.64 -3.07 -17.66
C SER A 463 2.14 -3.36 -17.76
N GLN A 464 1.51 -3.83 -16.68
CA GLN A 464 0.06 -4.05 -16.64
C GLN A 464 -0.74 -2.75 -16.64
N TYR A 465 -0.24 -1.69 -16.00
CA TYR A 465 -0.84 -0.34 -16.08
C TYR A 465 -0.82 0.17 -17.52
N ILE A 466 0.33 0.11 -18.21
CA ILE A 466 0.50 0.56 -19.61
C ILE A 466 -0.43 -0.22 -20.55
N ILE A 467 -0.52 -1.54 -20.40
CA ILE A 467 -1.48 -2.36 -21.17
C ILE A 467 -2.91 -1.89 -20.92
N THR A 468 -3.27 -1.67 -19.64
CA THR A 468 -4.63 -1.23 -19.28
C THR A 468 -4.93 0.16 -19.85
N PHE A 469 -3.96 1.06 -19.86
CA PHE A 469 -4.11 2.38 -20.50
C PHE A 469 -4.32 2.25 -22.01
N GLY A 470 -3.49 1.44 -22.69
CA GLY A 470 -3.57 1.25 -24.15
C GLY A 470 -4.86 0.57 -24.62
N GLU A 471 -5.40 -0.38 -23.85
CA GLU A 471 -6.67 -1.04 -24.16
C GLU A 471 -7.89 -0.10 -24.01
N ASN A 472 -7.71 1.01 -23.31
CA ASN A 472 -8.79 1.89 -22.88
C ASN A 472 -8.56 3.38 -23.22
N ALA A 473 -7.47 3.74 -23.90
CA ALA A 473 -7.15 5.10 -24.33
C ALA A 473 -7.93 5.55 -25.57
#